data_cb29a8f8f6c8bbcea382ba1a2d245e82
#
_entry.id   cb29a8f8f6c8bbcea382ba1a2d245e82
#
_cell.length_a   1.000
_cell.length_b   1.000
_cell.length_c   1.000
_cell.angle_alpha   90.00
_cell.angle_beta   90.00
_cell.angle_gamma   90.00
#
_symmetry.space_group_name_H-M   'P 1'
#
loop_
_entity.id
_entity.type
_entity.pdbx_description
1 polymer ?
#
loop_
_entity_poly.entity_id
_entity_poly.type
_entity_poly.pdbx_seq_one_letter_code
_entity_poly.pdbx_strand_id
1 'polypeptide(L)'
;MYYPTGSLKSTLCIEGNRLLYDYAKVKNISCKKIGKYIIASKEDELEKLNKLYNQGLSSGVSLEMITKEKIQNLFPDLVLAGAIYSPESGIIDVPELVTALEGDIQHNKGVISLNTTFISATKSQNNFKITCNDGNEFEINSKILINSSGLNSEINTRKIFSLDNKYNLPINLAKGHYFKYSGKHPFNNLIYPLSNEFSQGIHAGFDLSGQLRFGPDINWVSNLDFSFDESVKDNFIDSIQQYWPDMNPDKLQPDYVGIRPKIQNPNEKMRDFSILDSKIHGVEGLINLQGIESPGVTSSLAIGKFVAKLLQK
;
A
#
# COMPACT_ATOMS: atom_id res chain seq x y z
N MET A 1 -1.76 -3.59 -11.99
CA MET A 1 -0.89 -4.05 -13.07
C MET A 1 0.41 -4.72 -12.58
N TYR A 2 1.01 -4.30 -11.47
CA TYR A 2 2.27 -4.87 -10.95
C TYR A 2 2.15 -6.26 -10.34
N TYR A 3 0.93 -6.67 -9.98
CA TYR A 3 0.68 -7.91 -9.25
C TYR A 3 0.22 -9.02 -10.21
N PRO A 4 0.52 -10.29 -9.93
CA PRO A 4 0.07 -11.40 -10.75
C PRO A 4 -1.45 -11.37 -10.96
N THR A 5 -1.89 -11.62 -12.18
CA THR A 5 -3.32 -11.69 -12.51
C THR A 5 -4.02 -12.72 -11.63
N GLY A 6 -5.16 -12.35 -11.03
CA GLY A 6 -5.93 -13.21 -10.13
C GLY A 6 -5.45 -13.24 -8.67
N SER A 7 -4.31 -12.62 -8.33
CA SER A 7 -3.89 -12.46 -6.93
C SER A 7 -4.85 -11.53 -6.17
N LEU A 8 -4.88 -11.65 -4.83
CA LEU A 8 -5.67 -10.75 -3.98
C LEU A 8 -5.25 -9.29 -4.15
N LYS A 9 -3.93 -9.03 -4.18
CA LYS A 9 -3.41 -7.67 -4.46
C LYS A 9 -3.93 -7.12 -5.78
N SER A 10 -3.96 -7.94 -6.85
CA SER A 10 -4.45 -7.49 -8.16
C SER A 10 -5.95 -7.22 -8.14
N THR A 11 -6.75 -8.20 -7.72
CA THR A 11 -8.22 -8.12 -7.77
C THR A 11 -8.78 -7.06 -6.83
N LEU A 12 -8.29 -7.04 -5.58
CA LEU A 12 -8.76 -6.08 -4.58
C LEU A 12 -8.27 -4.65 -4.83
N CYS A 13 -7.10 -4.48 -5.49
CA CYS A 13 -6.64 -3.15 -5.90
C CYS A 13 -7.51 -2.56 -7.01
N ILE A 14 -7.89 -3.36 -8.00
CA ILE A 14 -8.73 -2.90 -9.12
C ILE A 14 -10.14 -2.55 -8.63
N GLU A 15 -10.78 -3.43 -7.83
CA GLU A 15 -12.08 -3.15 -7.23
C GLU A 15 -12.00 -1.97 -6.27
N GLY A 16 -10.98 -1.94 -5.41
CA GLY A 16 -10.78 -0.91 -4.39
C GLY A 16 -10.55 0.48 -4.97
N ASN A 17 -9.83 0.59 -6.08
CA ASN A 17 -9.63 1.89 -6.76
C ASN A 17 -10.98 2.53 -7.14
N ARG A 18 -11.89 1.77 -7.72
CA ARG A 18 -13.24 2.25 -8.07
C ARG A 18 -14.03 2.62 -6.83
N LEU A 19 -14.06 1.74 -5.84
CA LEU A 19 -14.77 1.97 -4.58
C LEU A 19 -14.26 3.21 -3.84
N LEU A 20 -12.94 3.47 -3.85
CA LEU A 20 -12.37 4.66 -3.22
C LEU A 20 -12.84 5.97 -3.87
N TYR A 21 -12.85 6.05 -5.20
CA TYR A 21 -13.34 7.25 -5.87
C TYR A 21 -14.83 7.48 -5.61
N ASP A 22 -15.64 6.40 -5.65
CA ASP A 22 -17.07 6.49 -5.36
C ASP A 22 -17.31 6.94 -3.91
N TYR A 23 -16.59 6.35 -2.96
CA TYR A 23 -16.67 6.68 -1.54
C TYR A 23 -16.19 8.10 -1.26
N ALA A 24 -15.06 8.51 -1.84
CA ALA A 24 -14.53 9.84 -1.72
C ALA A 24 -15.53 10.91 -2.21
N LYS A 25 -16.20 10.65 -3.34
CA LYS A 25 -17.24 11.53 -3.85
C LYS A 25 -18.43 11.64 -2.90
N VAL A 26 -18.90 10.53 -2.33
CA VAL A 26 -20.05 10.52 -1.40
C VAL A 26 -19.73 11.21 -0.09
N LYS A 27 -18.49 11.05 0.40
CA LYS A 27 -18.04 11.57 1.70
C LYS A 27 -17.33 12.91 1.61
N ASN A 28 -17.21 13.50 0.42
CA ASN A 28 -16.45 14.74 0.16
C ASN A 28 -14.99 14.65 0.60
N ILE A 29 -14.35 13.48 0.41
CA ILE A 29 -12.93 13.29 0.70
C ILE A 29 -12.12 13.88 -0.45
N SER A 30 -11.09 14.64 -0.10
CA SER A 30 -10.19 15.25 -1.07
C SER A 30 -9.41 14.20 -1.85
N CYS A 31 -9.61 14.15 -3.16
CA CYS A 31 -8.89 13.26 -4.06
C CYS A 31 -8.73 13.88 -5.45
N LYS A 32 -7.70 13.50 -6.19
CA LYS A 32 -7.47 13.93 -7.56
C LYS A 32 -7.05 12.74 -8.42
N LYS A 33 -7.74 12.54 -9.54
CA LYS A 33 -7.37 11.57 -10.58
C LYS A 33 -6.38 12.28 -11.54
N ILE A 34 -5.09 12.15 -11.27
CA ILE A 34 -4.03 12.87 -12.00
C ILE A 34 -3.32 11.99 -13.04
N GLY A 35 -3.65 10.70 -13.10
CA GLY A 35 -3.00 9.75 -13.97
C GLY A 35 -1.56 9.42 -13.55
N LYS A 36 -1.04 8.34 -14.12
CA LYS A 36 0.31 7.85 -13.84
C LYS A 36 0.99 7.37 -15.10
N TYR A 37 2.23 7.78 -15.31
CA TYR A 37 3.11 7.21 -16.31
C TYR A 37 4.08 6.22 -15.64
N ILE A 38 4.12 4.99 -16.15
CA ILE A 38 5.18 4.04 -15.84
C ILE A 38 6.17 4.16 -16.96
N ILE A 39 7.39 4.59 -16.65
CA ILE A 39 8.38 4.98 -17.63
C ILE A 39 9.51 3.94 -17.77
N ALA A 40 9.95 3.73 -19.00
CA ALA A 40 11.22 3.13 -19.35
C ALA A 40 12.19 4.25 -19.71
N SER A 41 13.31 4.36 -19.01
CA SER A 41 14.33 5.36 -19.27
C SER A 41 15.30 4.93 -20.37
N LYS A 42 15.42 3.62 -20.61
CA LYS A 42 16.34 3.01 -21.56
C LYS A 42 15.62 2.07 -22.52
N GLU A 43 16.19 1.87 -23.71
CA GLU A 43 15.61 0.99 -24.74
C GLU A 43 15.54 -0.49 -24.30
N ASP A 44 16.50 -0.96 -23.51
CA ASP A 44 16.54 -2.33 -22.98
C ASP A 44 15.44 -2.60 -21.94
N GLU A 45 14.79 -1.58 -21.41
CA GLU A 45 13.66 -1.68 -20.49
C GLU A 45 12.31 -1.87 -21.21
N LEU A 46 12.25 -1.63 -22.54
CA LEU A 46 10.99 -1.67 -23.30
C LEU A 46 10.33 -3.05 -23.31
N GLU A 47 11.10 -4.13 -23.33
CA GLU A 47 10.54 -5.48 -23.24
C GLU A 47 9.82 -5.69 -21.91
N LYS A 48 10.41 -5.23 -20.81
CA LYS A 48 9.81 -5.30 -19.47
C LYS A 48 8.56 -4.41 -19.39
N LEU A 49 8.60 -3.22 -19.98
CA LEU A 49 7.45 -2.34 -20.09
C LEU A 49 6.28 -3.02 -20.81
N ASN A 50 6.55 -3.66 -21.95
CA ASN A 50 5.55 -4.39 -22.74
C ASN A 50 4.95 -5.58 -21.96
N LYS A 51 5.76 -6.33 -21.21
CA LYS A 51 5.28 -7.42 -20.35
C LYS A 51 4.32 -6.89 -19.27
N LEU A 52 4.69 -5.77 -18.64
CA LEU A 52 3.86 -5.12 -17.62
C LEU A 52 2.53 -4.59 -18.19
N TYR A 53 2.57 -4.00 -19.40
CA TYR A 53 1.39 -3.54 -20.12
C TYR A 53 0.40 -4.69 -20.37
N ASN A 54 0.87 -5.79 -20.95
CA ASN A 54 0.05 -6.95 -21.26
C ASN A 54 -0.53 -7.60 -19.99
N GLN A 55 0.26 -7.68 -18.91
CA GLN A 55 -0.22 -8.15 -17.60
C GLN A 55 -1.32 -7.24 -17.04
N GLY A 56 -1.16 -5.92 -17.16
CA GLY A 56 -2.17 -4.97 -16.72
C GLY A 56 -3.48 -5.10 -17.50
N LEU A 57 -3.41 -5.19 -18.84
CA LEU A 57 -4.60 -5.42 -19.69
C LEU A 57 -5.30 -6.74 -19.34
N SER A 58 -4.55 -7.84 -19.18
CA SER A 58 -5.12 -9.14 -18.81
C SER A 58 -5.79 -9.13 -17.43
N SER A 59 -5.40 -8.21 -16.57
CA SER A 59 -6.02 -7.98 -15.25
C SER A 59 -7.22 -7.02 -15.31
N GLY A 60 -7.56 -6.48 -16.48
CA GLY A 60 -8.69 -5.56 -16.66
C GLY A 60 -8.39 -4.10 -16.27
N VAL A 61 -7.10 -3.72 -16.23
CA VAL A 61 -6.70 -2.32 -15.97
C VAL A 61 -6.74 -1.54 -17.28
N SER A 62 -7.33 -0.33 -17.26
CA SER A 62 -7.29 0.59 -18.41
C SER A 62 -5.88 1.18 -18.53
N LEU A 63 -5.22 0.93 -19.65
CA LEU A 63 -3.84 1.35 -19.93
C LEU A 63 -3.68 1.79 -21.38
N GLU A 64 -2.78 2.75 -21.61
CA GLU A 64 -2.34 3.17 -22.95
C GLU A 64 -0.82 3.05 -23.06
N MET A 65 -0.34 2.40 -24.11
CA MET A 65 1.09 2.39 -24.45
C MET A 65 1.45 3.71 -25.12
N ILE A 66 2.46 4.39 -24.60
CA ILE A 66 2.91 5.70 -25.10
C ILE A 66 4.27 5.54 -25.76
N THR A 67 4.37 5.94 -27.03
CA THR A 67 5.62 5.90 -27.79
C THR A 67 6.65 6.91 -27.25
N LYS A 68 7.92 6.66 -27.55
CA LYS A 68 9.03 7.55 -27.20
C LYS A 68 8.77 9.00 -27.65
N GLU A 69 8.35 9.17 -28.89
CA GLU A 69 8.06 10.50 -29.45
C GLU A 69 6.96 11.23 -28.68
N LYS A 70 5.86 10.54 -28.40
CA LYS A 70 4.72 11.12 -27.66
C LYS A 70 5.10 11.48 -26.22
N ILE A 71 5.82 10.59 -25.52
CA ILE A 71 6.20 10.85 -24.12
C ILE A 71 7.28 11.93 -24.01
N GLN A 72 8.21 12.00 -24.97
CA GLN A 72 9.22 13.05 -25.01
C GLN A 72 8.63 14.44 -25.26
N ASN A 73 7.56 14.52 -26.06
CA ASN A 73 6.83 15.78 -26.26
C ASN A 73 6.06 16.22 -24.99
N LEU A 74 5.57 15.27 -24.20
CA LEU A 74 4.89 15.55 -22.95
C LEU A 74 5.85 15.97 -21.83
N PHE A 75 7.03 15.37 -21.80
CA PHE A 75 8.06 15.58 -20.77
C PHE A 75 9.44 15.79 -21.43
N PRO A 76 9.68 16.95 -22.05
CA PRO A 76 10.92 17.21 -22.81
C PRO A 76 12.19 17.17 -21.93
N ASP A 77 12.05 17.45 -20.63
CA ASP A 77 13.16 17.48 -19.67
C ASP A 77 13.52 16.07 -19.13
N LEU A 78 12.77 15.03 -19.51
CA LEU A 78 13.01 13.67 -19.05
C LEU A 78 13.70 12.82 -20.11
N VAL A 79 14.53 11.88 -19.65
CA VAL A 79 15.14 10.86 -20.49
C VAL A 79 14.23 9.63 -20.51
N LEU A 80 13.56 9.41 -21.65
CA LEU A 80 12.52 8.38 -21.75
C LEU A 80 12.63 7.62 -23.08
N ALA A 81 12.51 6.29 -23.02
CA ALA A 81 12.41 5.39 -24.18
C ALA A 81 10.95 5.04 -24.51
N GLY A 82 10.06 5.06 -23.51
CA GLY A 82 8.64 4.78 -23.67
C GLY A 82 7.92 4.80 -22.33
N ALA A 83 6.59 4.72 -22.35
CA ALA A 83 5.80 4.70 -21.13
C ALA A 83 4.48 3.94 -21.27
N ILE A 84 3.90 3.53 -20.15
CA ILE A 84 2.50 3.12 -20.01
C ILE A 84 1.77 4.23 -19.27
N TYR A 85 0.69 4.72 -19.82
CA TYR A 85 -0.22 5.63 -19.15
C TYR A 85 -1.36 4.87 -18.47
N SER A 86 -1.58 5.15 -17.17
CA SER A 86 -2.66 4.60 -16.36
C SER A 86 -3.58 5.74 -15.91
N PRO A 87 -4.70 5.98 -16.59
CA PRO A 87 -5.57 7.14 -16.35
C PRO A 87 -6.29 7.10 -15.00
N GLU A 88 -6.57 5.90 -14.49
CA GLU A 88 -7.33 5.71 -13.24
C GLU A 88 -6.50 5.89 -11.97
N SER A 89 -5.21 6.21 -12.10
CA SER A 89 -4.33 6.47 -10.95
C SER A 89 -4.54 7.89 -10.42
N GLY A 90 -4.40 8.05 -9.10
CA GLY A 90 -4.58 9.35 -8.47
C GLY A 90 -4.05 9.40 -7.05
N ILE A 91 -4.39 10.45 -6.35
CA ILE A 91 -4.02 10.74 -4.96
C ILE A 91 -5.28 11.01 -4.15
N ILE A 92 -5.24 10.67 -2.87
CA ILE A 92 -6.34 10.83 -1.92
C ILE A 92 -5.81 11.27 -0.57
N ASP A 93 -6.59 12.06 0.16
CA ASP A 93 -6.32 12.39 1.56
C ASP A 93 -6.64 11.20 2.45
N VAL A 94 -5.61 10.54 2.97
CA VAL A 94 -5.76 9.35 3.83
C VAL A 94 -6.32 9.72 5.21
N PRO A 95 -5.91 10.79 5.89
CA PRO A 95 -6.56 11.27 7.10
C PRO A 95 -8.06 11.52 6.94
N GLU A 96 -8.50 12.21 5.89
CA GLU A 96 -9.92 12.42 5.62
C GLU A 96 -10.66 11.09 5.38
N LEU A 97 -10.02 10.14 4.66
CA LEU A 97 -10.59 8.79 4.45
C LEU A 97 -10.79 8.06 5.78
N VAL A 98 -9.80 8.08 6.67
CA VAL A 98 -9.90 7.45 7.99
C VAL A 98 -11.00 8.10 8.81
N THR A 99 -11.07 9.43 8.87
CA THR A 99 -12.12 10.17 9.57
C THR A 99 -13.52 9.85 9.06
N ALA A 100 -13.68 9.72 7.74
CA ALA A 100 -14.96 9.33 7.15
C ALA A 100 -15.38 7.90 7.53
N LEU A 101 -14.42 6.96 7.56
CA LEU A 101 -14.66 5.58 8.00
C LEU A 101 -14.99 5.51 9.49
N GLU A 102 -14.34 6.30 10.34
CA GLU A 102 -14.69 6.43 11.77
C GLU A 102 -16.13 6.93 11.93
N GLY A 103 -16.51 7.95 11.17
CA GLY A 103 -17.88 8.45 11.15
C GLY A 103 -18.90 7.39 10.74
N ASP A 104 -18.58 6.54 9.76
CA ASP A 104 -19.45 5.45 9.34
C ASP A 104 -19.59 4.36 10.40
N ILE A 105 -18.51 4.02 11.12
CA ILE A 105 -18.55 3.09 12.25
C ILE A 105 -19.51 3.62 13.32
N GLN A 106 -19.38 4.88 13.72
CA GLN A 106 -20.22 5.51 14.75
C GLN A 106 -21.68 5.62 14.30
N HIS A 107 -21.92 6.02 13.05
CA HIS A 107 -23.28 6.09 12.47
C HIS A 107 -23.99 4.73 12.50
N ASN A 108 -23.25 3.65 12.29
CA ASN A 108 -23.72 2.28 12.38
C ASN A 108 -23.68 1.71 13.81
N LYS A 109 -23.56 2.55 14.85
CA LYS A 109 -23.54 2.18 16.26
C LYS A 109 -22.33 1.31 16.65
N GLY A 110 -21.27 1.34 15.87
CA GLY A 110 -19.99 0.75 16.22
C GLY A 110 -19.25 1.63 17.26
N VAL A 111 -18.38 1.01 18.03
CA VAL A 111 -17.55 1.69 19.03
C VAL A 111 -16.08 1.59 18.61
N ILE A 112 -15.37 2.72 18.68
CA ILE A 112 -13.92 2.79 18.53
C ILE A 112 -13.33 3.05 19.91
N SER A 113 -12.53 2.10 20.40
CA SER A 113 -11.85 2.22 21.69
C SER A 113 -10.39 2.57 21.47
N LEU A 114 -10.07 3.85 21.62
CA LEU A 114 -8.70 4.34 21.52
C LEU A 114 -7.91 3.98 22.77
N ASN A 115 -6.57 3.96 22.68
CA ASN A 115 -5.65 3.62 23.77
C ASN A 115 -5.94 2.26 24.40
N THR A 116 -6.54 1.34 23.65
CA THR A 116 -6.90 0.00 24.12
C THR A 116 -5.98 -1.03 23.44
N THR A 117 -5.22 -1.74 24.26
CA THR A 117 -4.30 -2.78 23.81
C THR A 117 -4.99 -4.14 23.83
N PHE A 118 -4.92 -4.87 22.71
CA PHE A 118 -5.29 -6.27 22.64
C PHE A 118 -4.26 -7.13 23.37
N ILE A 119 -4.68 -7.87 24.39
CA ILE A 119 -3.80 -8.74 25.20
C ILE A 119 -3.85 -10.17 24.68
N SER A 120 -5.06 -10.75 24.56
CA SER A 120 -5.23 -12.13 24.09
C SER A 120 -6.66 -12.41 23.63
N ALA A 121 -6.82 -13.51 22.91
CA ALA A 121 -8.14 -14.08 22.63
C ALA A 121 -8.12 -15.60 22.67
N THR A 122 -9.21 -16.19 23.13
CA THR A 122 -9.44 -17.63 23.12
C THR A 122 -10.84 -17.91 22.61
N LYS A 123 -10.99 -18.84 21.67
CA LYS A 123 -12.29 -19.32 21.21
C LYS A 123 -12.87 -20.27 22.27
N SER A 124 -14.08 -19.99 22.72
CA SER A 124 -14.85 -20.86 23.62
C SER A 124 -16.22 -21.07 23.00
N GLN A 125 -16.52 -22.30 22.61
CA GLN A 125 -17.76 -22.65 21.90
C GLN A 125 -18.03 -21.70 20.72
N ASN A 126 -19.05 -20.84 20.85
CA ASN A 126 -19.50 -19.95 19.78
C ASN A 126 -18.92 -18.53 19.85
N ASN A 127 -18.16 -18.18 20.89
CA ASN A 127 -17.65 -16.83 21.12
C ASN A 127 -16.14 -16.82 21.32
N PHE A 128 -15.52 -15.67 21.02
CA PHE A 128 -14.17 -15.34 21.48
C PHE A 128 -14.28 -14.62 22.83
N LYS A 129 -13.53 -15.10 23.81
CA LYS A 129 -13.20 -14.35 25.02
C LYS A 129 -11.94 -13.54 24.71
N ILE A 130 -12.05 -12.23 24.74
CA ILE A 130 -11.01 -11.30 24.34
C ILE A 130 -10.62 -10.46 25.54
N THR A 131 -9.33 -10.47 25.90
CA THR A 131 -8.77 -9.64 26.97
C THR A 131 -8.14 -8.41 26.34
N CYS A 132 -8.50 -7.24 26.85
CA CYS A 132 -7.98 -5.93 26.45
C CYS A 132 -7.49 -5.14 27.68
N ASN A 133 -6.69 -4.09 27.45
CA ASN A 133 -6.20 -3.18 28.48
C ASN A 133 -6.26 -1.73 27.97
N ASP A 134 -6.96 -0.86 28.72
CA ASP A 134 -7.06 0.60 28.52
C ASP A 134 -6.49 1.42 29.68
N GLY A 135 -5.68 0.79 30.52
CA GLY A 135 -5.21 1.23 31.83
C GLY A 135 -5.60 0.20 32.90
N ASN A 136 -6.69 -0.54 32.69
CA ASN A 136 -7.09 -1.70 33.44
C ASN A 136 -7.42 -2.85 32.49
N GLU A 137 -7.17 -4.09 32.91
CA GLU A 137 -7.57 -5.24 32.11
C GLU A 137 -9.08 -5.45 32.20
N PHE A 138 -9.70 -5.72 31.05
CA PHE A 138 -11.11 -6.06 30.95
C PHE A 138 -11.35 -7.11 29.87
N GLU A 139 -12.48 -7.77 29.93
CA GLU A 139 -12.85 -8.84 29.00
C GLU A 139 -14.09 -8.46 28.20
N ILE A 140 -14.07 -8.79 26.91
CA ILE A 140 -15.24 -8.71 26.03
C ILE A 140 -15.48 -10.06 25.37
N ASN A 141 -16.74 -10.34 25.04
CA ASN A 141 -17.12 -11.51 24.27
C ASN A 141 -17.59 -11.09 22.88
N SER A 142 -17.09 -11.77 21.86
CA SER A 142 -17.49 -11.52 20.46
C SER A 142 -17.68 -12.84 19.71
N LYS A 143 -18.67 -12.87 18.82
CA LYS A 143 -18.87 -14.00 17.90
C LYS A 143 -17.80 -14.03 16.80
N ILE A 144 -17.32 -12.86 16.42
CA ILE A 144 -16.37 -12.65 15.30
C ILE A 144 -15.15 -11.89 15.83
N LEU A 145 -13.97 -12.34 15.42
CA LEU A 145 -12.71 -11.66 15.68
C LEU A 145 -11.99 -11.44 14.35
N ILE A 146 -11.63 -10.19 14.06
CA ILE A 146 -10.88 -9.83 12.85
C ILE A 146 -9.55 -9.22 13.29
N ASN A 147 -8.44 -9.89 12.98
CA ASN A 147 -7.11 -9.31 13.14
C ASN A 147 -6.73 -8.52 11.88
N SER A 148 -6.76 -7.20 11.97
CA SER A 148 -6.34 -6.27 10.90
C SER A 148 -5.28 -5.28 11.41
N SER A 149 -4.41 -5.72 12.32
CA SER A 149 -3.50 -4.88 13.09
C SER A 149 -2.19 -4.50 12.37
N GLY A 150 -2.09 -4.74 11.07
CA GLY A 150 -1.00 -4.23 10.21
C GLY A 150 0.39 -4.66 10.69
N LEU A 151 1.21 -3.71 11.12
CA LEU A 151 2.56 -3.96 11.63
C LEU A 151 2.59 -4.89 12.85
N ASN A 152 1.52 -4.92 13.64
CA ASN A 152 1.37 -5.78 14.82
C ASN A 152 0.65 -7.10 14.51
N SER A 153 0.33 -7.40 13.26
CA SER A 153 -0.50 -8.55 12.91
C SER A 153 0.11 -9.89 13.32
N GLU A 154 1.43 -10.06 13.21
CA GLU A 154 2.15 -11.25 13.70
C GLU A 154 2.02 -11.41 15.22
N ILE A 155 2.34 -10.35 15.95
CA ILE A 155 2.32 -10.36 17.44
C ILE A 155 0.92 -10.64 17.93
N ASN A 156 -0.10 -10.03 17.33
CA ASN A 156 -1.49 -10.24 17.72
C ASN A 156 -2.01 -11.63 17.31
N THR A 157 -1.56 -12.16 16.15
CA THR A 157 -1.88 -13.53 15.77
C THR A 157 -1.42 -14.56 16.82
N ARG A 158 -0.19 -14.40 17.35
CA ARG A 158 0.34 -15.28 18.41
C ARG A 158 -0.47 -15.25 19.70
N LYS A 159 -1.20 -14.18 19.95
CA LYS A 159 -2.05 -13.99 21.14
C LYS A 159 -3.47 -14.55 20.95
N ILE A 160 -3.79 -15.10 19.79
CA ILE A 160 -5.06 -15.80 19.51
C ILE A 160 -4.82 -17.28 19.78
N PHE A 161 -4.98 -17.72 21.02
CA PHE A 161 -4.56 -19.06 21.49
C PHE A 161 -5.30 -20.22 20.84
N SER A 162 -6.44 -19.96 20.20
CA SER A 162 -7.19 -20.97 19.45
C SER A 162 -6.68 -21.16 18.00
N LEU A 163 -5.75 -20.36 17.54
CA LEU A 163 -5.18 -20.42 16.20
C LEU A 163 -3.84 -21.15 16.22
N ASP A 164 -3.69 -22.17 15.36
CA ASP A 164 -2.42 -22.87 15.18
C ASP A 164 -1.34 -21.91 14.65
N ASN A 165 -0.18 -21.93 15.29
CA ASN A 165 0.94 -21.04 14.97
C ASN A 165 1.46 -21.16 13.52
N LYS A 166 1.19 -22.27 12.81
CA LYS A 166 1.53 -22.42 11.38
C LYS A 166 0.83 -21.38 10.48
N TYR A 167 -0.29 -20.78 10.95
CA TYR A 167 -1.02 -19.72 10.26
C TYR A 167 -0.55 -18.32 10.64
N ASN A 168 0.48 -18.22 11.49
CA ASN A 168 1.12 -16.96 11.85
C ASN A 168 2.33 -16.71 10.95
N LEU A 169 2.21 -15.76 10.03
CA LEU A 169 3.29 -15.39 9.13
C LEU A 169 4.19 -14.33 9.80
N PRO A 170 5.52 -14.43 9.62
CA PRO A 170 6.44 -13.42 10.13
C PRO A 170 6.20 -12.09 9.42
N ILE A 171 6.31 -10.99 10.15
CA ILE A 171 6.27 -9.64 9.62
C ILE A 171 7.69 -9.07 9.57
N ASN A 172 8.20 -8.88 8.37
CA ASN A 172 9.46 -8.22 8.11
C ASN A 172 9.21 -6.73 7.82
N LEU A 173 9.95 -5.86 8.47
CA LEU A 173 9.74 -4.43 8.42
C LEU A 173 10.54 -3.80 7.27
N ALA A 174 9.85 -3.25 6.29
CA ALA A 174 10.46 -2.56 5.16
C ALA A 174 10.24 -1.05 5.25
N LYS A 175 11.24 -0.34 5.76
CA LYS A 175 11.28 1.12 5.90
C LYS A 175 11.42 1.76 4.52
N GLY A 176 10.70 2.84 4.29
CA GLY A 176 10.78 3.64 3.07
C GLY A 176 10.83 5.12 3.40
N HIS A 177 11.82 5.82 2.83
CA HIS A 177 12.02 7.25 2.98
C HIS A 177 11.32 8.00 1.85
N TYR A 178 10.87 9.21 2.15
CA TYR A 178 10.36 10.15 1.17
C TYR A 178 11.08 11.48 1.29
N PHE A 179 11.46 12.04 0.16
CA PHE A 179 12.00 13.40 0.06
C PHE A 179 10.99 14.30 -0.63
N LYS A 180 10.80 15.51 -0.13
CA LYS A 180 10.09 16.58 -0.83
C LYS A 180 11.07 17.37 -1.70
N TYR A 181 10.56 17.93 -2.80
CA TYR A 181 11.33 18.73 -3.73
C TYR A 181 10.80 20.16 -3.79
N SER A 182 11.64 21.14 -3.50
CA SER A 182 11.26 22.57 -3.40
C SER A 182 11.60 23.40 -4.64
N GLY A 183 12.05 22.77 -5.74
CA GLY A 183 12.38 23.42 -7.01
C GLY A 183 11.24 23.40 -8.03
N LYS A 184 11.46 24.07 -9.16
CA LYS A 184 10.63 23.89 -10.35
C LYS A 184 10.81 22.48 -10.88
N HIS A 185 9.77 21.89 -11.42
CA HIS A 185 9.79 20.52 -11.93
C HIS A 185 8.86 20.35 -13.14
N PRO A 186 9.13 19.37 -14.04
CA PRO A 186 8.34 19.15 -15.24
C PRO A 186 7.08 18.29 -15.02
N PHE A 187 6.81 17.81 -13.80
CA PHE A 187 5.80 16.80 -13.55
C PHE A 187 4.42 17.39 -13.30
N ASN A 188 3.39 16.80 -13.93
CA ASN A 188 1.97 17.07 -13.69
C ASN A 188 1.19 15.79 -13.38
N ASN A 189 1.86 14.63 -13.51
CA ASN A 189 1.33 13.30 -13.29
C ASN A 189 2.26 12.51 -12.36
N LEU A 190 1.79 11.40 -11.83
CA LEU A 190 2.65 10.46 -11.14
C LEU A 190 3.63 9.82 -12.14
N ILE A 191 4.92 9.80 -11.82
CA ILE A 191 5.96 9.20 -12.67
C ILE A 191 6.62 8.06 -11.91
N TYR A 192 6.48 6.85 -12.42
CA TYR A 192 6.96 5.62 -11.81
C TYR A 192 7.96 4.94 -12.74
N PRO A 193 9.27 5.07 -12.49
CA PRO A 193 10.28 4.30 -13.23
C PRO A 193 10.04 2.80 -13.07
N LEU A 194 10.39 2.03 -14.10
CA LEU A 194 10.39 0.58 -13.98
C LEU A 194 11.37 0.16 -12.89
N SER A 195 10.90 -0.71 -11.99
CA SER A 195 11.78 -1.33 -10.98
C SER A 195 12.81 -2.20 -11.67
N ASN A 196 14.07 -2.13 -11.26
CA ASN A 196 15.08 -3.15 -11.60
C ASN A 196 15.16 -4.19 -10.47
N GLU A 197 16.00 -5.21 -10.61
CA GLU A 197 16.16 -6.28 -9.60
C GLU A 197 16.65 -5.75 -8.24
N PHE A 198 17.30 -4.58 -8.22
CA PHE A 198 17.94 -3.99 -7.06
C PHE A 198 17.21 -2.75 -6.51
N SER A 199 16.26 -2.17 -7.26
CA SER A 199 15.57 -0.93 -6.91
C SER A 199 14.11 -0.96 -7.38
N GLN A 200 13.19 -0.54 -6.51
CA GLN A 200 11.79 -0.35 -6.92
C GLN A 200 11.58 0.91 -7.78
N GLY A 201 12.66 1.60 -8.13
CA GLY A 201 12.61 2.92 -8.74
C GLY A 201 12.10 3.98 -7.76
N ILE A 202 12.69 5.16 -7.77
CA ILE A 202 12.20 6.28 -6.95
C ILE A 202 11.07 6.97 -7.70
N HIS A 203 9.86 6.86 -7.21
CA HIS A 203 8.66 7.44 -7.81
C HIS A 203 8.61 8.95 -7.60
N ALA A 204 8.12 9.70 -8.58
CA ALA A 204 7.68 11.07 -8.39
C ALA A 204 6.16 11.08 -8.17
N GLY A 205 5.74 11.63 -7.04
CA GLY A 205 4.34 11.73 -6.64
C GLY A 205 4.02 13.10 -6.05
N PHE A 206 2.75 13.31 -5.70
CA PHE A 206 2.27 14.59 -5.17
C PHE A 206 1.40 14.37 -3.94
N ASP A 207 1.38 15.35 -3.06
CA ASP A 207 0.24 15.53 -2.17
C ASP A 207 -0.84 16.38 -2.84
N LEU A 208 -1.95 16.58 -2.15
CA LEU A 208 -3.08 17.33 -2.68
C LEU A 208 -2.82 18.84 -2.80
N SER A 209 -1.80 19.37 -2.11
CA SER A 209 -1.35 20.76 -2.25
C SER A 209 -0.48 20.96 -3.50
N GLY A 210 -0.04 19.88 -4.13
CA GLY A 210 0.86 19.90 -5.30
C GLY A 210 2.34 19.83 -4.93
N GLN A 211 2.69 19.55 -3.67
CA GLN A 211 4.07 19.34 -3.27
C GLN A 211 4.61 18.07 -3.89
N LEU A 212 5.65 18.20 -4.71
CA LEU A 212 6.34 17.05 -5.30
C LEU A 212 7.12 16.29 -4.23
N ARG A 213 7.00 14.94 -4.27
CA ARG A 213 7.70 14.00 -3.41
C ARG A 213 8.32 12.90 -4.23
N PHE A 214 9.49 12.46 -3.79
CA PHE A 214 10.19 11.30 -4.34
C PHE A 214 10.25 10.18 -3.31
N GLY A 215 10.01 8.95 -3.74
CA GLY A 215 10.00 7.78 -2.88
C GLY A 215 8.86 6.80 -3.14
N PRO A 216 8.80 5.74 -2.34
CA PRO A 216 9.78 5.37 -1.33
C PRO A 216 10.95 4.55 -1.88
N ASP A 217 12.04 4.51 -1.13
CA ASP A 217 13.04 3.44 -1.21
C ASP A 217 12.59 2.18 -0.45
N ILE A 218 13.51 1.24 -0.23
CA ILE A 218 13.27 0.05 0.59
C ILE A 218 14.52 -0.29 1.41
N ASN A 219 14.38 -0.20 2.74
CA ASN A 219 15.40 -0.58 3.70
C ASN A 219 14.81 -1.52 4.74
N TRP A 220 15.39 -2.71 4.88
CA TRP A 220 14.94 -3.69 5.85
C TRP A 220 15.47 -3.33 7.23
N VAL A 221 14.58 -3.30 8.23
CA VAL A 221 14.90 -2.93 9.60
C VAL A 221 14.37 -3.98 10.57
N SER A 222 15.03 -4.11 11.72
CA SER A 222 14.64 -5.08 12.75
C SER A 222 13.61 -4.54 13.73
N ASN A 223 13.51 -3.21 13.85
CA ASN A 223 12.63 -2.55 14.81
C ASN A 223 11.77 -1.48 14.13
N LEU A 224 10.67 -1.11 14.78
CA LEU A 224 9.83 0.03 14.40
C LEU A 224 10.57 1.34 14.71
N ASP A 225 11.35 1.79 13.74
CA ASP A 225 12.10 3.04 13.82
C ASP A 225 11.70 3.97 12.67
N PHE A 226 11.01 5.05 13.00
CA PHE A 226 10.54 6.08 12.07
C PHE A 226 11.51 7.26 11.97
N SER A 227 12.74 7.17 12.49
CA SER A 227 13.76 8.17 12.28
C SER A 227 14.11 8.26 10.79
N PHE A 228 14.41 9.47 10.31
CA PHE A 228 14.86 9.68 8.94
C PHE A 228 16.37 9.45 8.85
N ASP A 229 16.81 8.62 7.90
CA ASP A 229 18.22 8.41 7.60
C ASP A 229 18.62 9.24 6.38
N GLU A 230 19.34 10.34 6.60
CA GLU A 230 19.76 11.23 5.52
C GLU A 230 20.83 10.61 4.61
N SER A 231 21.50 9.54 5.04
CA SER A 231 22.55 8.87 4.25
C SER A 231 22.01 8.23 2.96
N VAL A 232 20.69 8.01 2.88
CA VAL A 232 20.05 7.48 1.66
C VAL A 232 19.91 8.52 0.54
N LYS A 233 20.20 9.81 0.80
CA LYS A 233 19.95 10.92 -0.14
C LYS A 233 20.66 10.73 -1.48
N ASP A 234 21.89 10.29 -1.47
CA ASP A 234 22.68 10.11 -2.71
C ASP A 234 22.05 9.03 -3.61
N ASN A 235 21.53 7.94 -3.04
CA ASN A 235 20.81 6.92 -3.80
C ASN A 235 19.52 7.47 -4.46
N PHE A 236 18.83 8.42 -3.79
CA PHE A 236 17.70 9.11 -4.37
C PHE A 236 18.11 10.00 -5.53
N ILE A 237 19.18 10.79 -5.37
CA ILE A 237 19.72 11.66 -6.40
C ILE A 237 20.06 10.83 -7.64
N ASP A 238 20.86 9.79 -7.50
CA ASP A 238 21.28 8.90 -8.58
C ASP A 238 20.06 8.28 -9.30
N SER A 239 19.06 7.82 -8.54
CA SER A 239 17.86 7.19 -9.10
C SER A 239 16.99 8.19 -9.87
N ILE A 240 16.82 9.41 -9.36
CA ILE A 240 16.01 10.44 -9.98
C ILE A 240 16.71 10.97 -11.25
N GLN A 241 18.01 11.19 -11.20
CA GLN A 241 18.77 11.71 -12.33
C GLN A 241 18.85 10.74 -13.51
N GLN A 242 18.56 9.44 -13.32
CA GLN A 242 18.44 8.51 -14.44
C GLN A 242 17.30 8.88 -15.41
N TYR A 243 16.21 9.47 -14.92
CA TYR A 243 15.10 9.87 -15.77
C TYR A 243 14.87 11.39 -15.80
N TRP A 244 15.40 12.15 -14.84
CA TRP A 244 15.38 13.61 -14.80
C TRP A 244 16.78 14.17 -14.49
N PRO A 245 17.67 14.26 -15.51
CA PRO A 245 19.07 14.66 -15.30
C PRO A 245 19.26 16.06 -14.69
N ASP A 246 18.37 16.99 -15.03
CA ASP A 246 18.46 18.39 -14.58
C ASP A 246 17.90 18.61 -13.16
N MET A 247 17.57 17.55 -12.43
CA MET A 247 17.12 17.64 -11.04
C MET A 247 18.22 18.26 -10.18
N ASN A 248 17.88 19.37 -9.49
CA ASN A 248 18.82 20.04 -8.58
C ASN A 248 18.82 19.34 -7.20
N PRO A 249 19.91 18.66 -6.79
CA PRO A 249 20.00 17.93 -5.52
C PRO A 249 19.81 18.80 -4.27
N ASP A 250 20.13 20.11 -4.34
CA ASP A 250 19.98 21.04 -3.19
C ASP A 250 18.51 21.31 -2.86
N LYS A 251 17.60 21.03 -3.79
CA LYS A 251 16.15 21.18 -3.59
C LYS A 251 15.48 19.95 -3.01
N LEU A 252 16.22 18.84 -2.88
CA LEU A 252 15.75 17.60 -2.29
C LEU A 252 15.97 17.62 -0.77
N GLN A 253 14.87 17.58 -0.01
CA GLN A 253 14.86 17.70 1.45
C GLN A 253 14.13 16.52 2.09
N PRO A 254 14.60 15.99 3.23
CA PRO A 254 13.87 14.99 4.00
C PRO A 254 12.41 15.37 4.22
N ASP A 255 11.50 14.38 4.14
CA ASP A 255 10.07 14.58 4.39
C ASP A 255 9.59 13.62 5.48
N TYR A 256 9.19 12.41 5.12
CA TYR A 256 8.72 11.42 6.10
C TYR A 256 9.19 10.01 5.79
N VAL A 257 8.94 9.13 6.74
CA VAL A 257 9.26 7.70 6.67
C VAL A 257 8.00 6.88 6.88
N GLY A 258 7.85 5.79 6.13
CA GLY A 258 6.83 4.78 6.35
C GLY A 258 7.44 3.40 6.54
N ILE A 259 6.76 2.50 7.25
CA ILE A 259 7.18 1.10 7.42
C ILE A 259 6.09 0.18 6.90
N ARG A 260 6.46 -0.73 6.00
CA ARG A 260 5.56 -1.70 5.38
C ARG A 260 5.68 -3.06 6.05
N PRO A 261 4.57 -3.68 6.50
CA PRO A 261 4.56 -5.03 7.07
C PRO A 261 4.63 -6.09 5.96
N LYS A 262 5.82 -6.50 5.58
CA LYS A 262 6.02 -7.53 4.55
C LYS A 262 6.08 -8.92 5.16
N ILE A 263 5.41 -9.88 4.50
CA ILE A 263 5.41 -11.30 4.90
C ILE A 263 6.43 -12.14 4.13
N GLN A 264 7.24 -11.52 3.27
CA GLN A 264 8.39 -12.14 2.62
C GLN A 264 9.69 -11.63 3.23
N ASN A 265 10.75 -12.43 3.11
CA ASN A 265 12.11 -12.03 3.46
C ASN A 265 12.71 -11.07 2.41
N PRO A 266 13.80 -10.36 2.72
CA PRO A 266 14.46 -9.40 1.81
C PRO A 266 14.79 -9.95 0.42
N ASN A 267 15.19 -11.22 0.33
CA ASN A 267 15.62 -11.88 -0.91
C ASN A 267 14.52 -12.73 -1.58
N GLU A 268 13.29 -12.65 -1.08
CA GLU A 268 12.17 -13.38 -1.63
C GLU A 268 11.34 -12.49 -2.56
N LYS A 269 10.67 -13.14 -3.51
CA LYS A 269 9.67 -12.46 -4.36
C LYS A 269 8.55 -11.91 -3.50
N MET A 270 7.96 -10.80 -3.94
CA MET A 270 6.82 -10.18 -3.29
C MET A 270 5.69 -11.21 -3.14
N ARG A 271 5.17 -11.34 -1.90
CA ARG A 271 4.02 -12.19 -1.58
C ARG A 271 2.71 -11.42 -1.70
N ASP A 272 1.64 -12.17 -1.90
CA ASP A 272 0.28 -11.63 -1.92
C ASP A 272 -0.22 -11.30 -0.51
N PHE A 273 -1.36 -10.62 -0.39
CA PHE A 273 -2.06 -10.46 0.88
C PHE A 273 -2.43 -11.82 1.48
N SER A 274 -2.26 -11.97 2.78
CA SER A 274 -2.75 -13.13 3.52
C SER A 274 -4.04 -12.75 4.24
N ILE A 275 -5.16 -13.30 3.77
CA ILE A 275 -6.49 -13.15 4.38
C ILE A 275 -7.04 -14.54 4.61
N LEU A 276 -6.93 -15.03 5.84
CA LEU A 276 -7.27 -16.40 6.21
C LEU A 276 -8.59 -16.45 6.97
N ASP A 277 -9.50 -17.31 6.54
CA ASP A 277 -10.79 -17.59 7.19
C ASP A 277 -10.83 -18.99 7.82
N SER A 278 -11.95 -19.34 8.42
CA SER A 278 -12.17 -20.62 9.08
C SER A 278 -12.02 -21.84 8.17
N LYS A 279 -12.20 -21.70 6.85
CA LYS A 279 -12.01 -22.80 5.90
C LYS A 279 -10.53 -23.20 5.76
N ILE A 280 -9.64 -22.25 6.04
CA ILE A 280 -8.20 -22.46 5.96
C ILE A 280 -7.63 -22.90 7.31
N HIS A 281 -8.01 -22.23 8.42
CA HIS A 281 -7.42 -22.48 9.74
C HIS A 281 -8.33 -23.19 10.75
N GLY A 282 -9.59 -23.45 10.39
CA GLY A 282 -10.51 -24.22 11.23
C GLY A 282 -11.15 -23.47 12.40
N VAL A 283 -10.80 -22.21 12.66
CA VAL A 283 -11.34 -21.43 13.79
C VAL A 283 -12.52 -20.59 13.31
N GLU A 284 -13.73 -21.03 13.58
CA GLU A 284 -14.95 -20.35 13.15
C GLU A 284 -15.07 -18.95 13.73
N GLY A 285 -15.45 -17.99 12.89
CA GLY A 285 -15.62 -16.57 13.28
C GLY A 285 -14.30 -15.78 13.34
N LEU A 286 -13.14 -16.40 13.06
CA LEU A 286 -11.86 -15.69 12.97
C LEU A 286 -11.54 -15.32 11.51
N ILE A 287 -11.14 -14.09 11.28
CA ILE A 287 -10.45 -13.65 10.06
C ILE A 287 -9.09 -13.08 10.45
N ASN A 288 -8.01 -13.63 9.87
CA ASN A 288 -6.65 -13.19 10.15
C ASN A 288 -6.03 -12.56 8.91
N LEU A 289 -5.75 -11.24 8.96
CA LEU A 289 -5.13 -10.48 7.89
C LEU A 289 -3.68 -10.19 8.23
N GLN A 290 -2.75 -10.63 7.36
CA GLN A 290 -1.32 -10.35 7.50
C GLN A 290 -0.74 -9.88 6.17
N GLY A 291 0.32 -9.06 6.21
CA GLY A 291 0.96 -8.55 5.01
C GLY A 291 0.09 -7.57 4.21
N ILE A 292 -0.87 -6.89 4.85
CA ILE A 292 -1.62 -5.81 4.22
C ILE A 292 -0.74 -4.56 4.18
N GLU A 293 0.04 -4.47 3.10
CA GLU A 293 0.94 -3.36 2.78
C GLU A 293 0.52 -2.72 1.44
N SER A 294 1.39 -2.10 0.66
CA SER A 294 1.01 -1.61 -0.69
C SER A 294 0.48 -2.76 -1.57
N PRO A 295 -0.72 -2.63 -2.16
CA PRO A 295 -1.59 -1.46 -2.32
C PRO A 295 -2.73 -1.37 -1.27
N GLY A 296 -2.46 -1.55 0.01
CA GLY A 296 -3.45 -1.68 1.08
C GLY A 296 -4.48 -0.54 1.15
N VAL A 297 -4.06 0.71 1.02
CA VAL A 297 -4.99 1.87 1.01
C VAL A 297 -5.94 1.78 -0.19
N THR A 298 -5.41 1.58 -1.38
CA THR A 298 -6.23 1.43 -2.59
C THR A 298 -7.20 0.26 -2.48
N SER A 299 -6.78 -0.84 -1.85
CA SER A 299 -7.58 -2.05 -1.69
C SER A 299 -8.52 -2.03 -0.48
N SER A 300 -8.43 -1.05 0.42
CA SER A 300 -9.02 -1.08 1.76
C SER A 300 -10.52 -1.37 1.77
N LEU A 301 -11.29 -0.66 0.96
CA LEU A 301 -12.75 -0.85 0.87
C LEU A 301 -13.13 -2.20 0.24
N ALA A 302 -12.35 -2.66 -0.74
CA ALA A 302 -12.55 -3.98 -1.33
C ALA A 302 -12.16 -5.11 -0.36
N ILE A 303 -11.11 -4.93 0.45
CA ILE A 303 -10.75 -5.86 1.54
C ILE A 303 -11.91 -5.94 2.55
N GLY A 304 -12.45 -4.81 3.00
CA GLY A 304 -13.59 -4.79 3.92
C GLY A 304 -14.80 -5.56 3.37
N LYS A 305 -15.15 -5.32 2.12
CA LYS A 305 -16.23 -6.04 1.43
C LYS A 305 -15.93 -7.54 1.26
N PHE A 306 -14.68 -7.89 0.95
CA PHE A 306 -14.24 -9.29 0.84
C PHE A 306 -14.35 -10.01 2.18
N VAL A 307 -13.86 -9.42 3.27
CA VAL A 307 -13.95 -9.95 4.63
C VAL A 307 -15.40 -10.13 5.06
N ALA A 308 -16.26 -9.14 4.80
CA ALA A 308 -17.70 -9.26 5.10
C ALA A 308 -18.36 -10.46 4.41
N LYS A 309 -18.00 -10.73 3.14
CA LYS A 309 -18.48 -11.92 2.41
C LYS A 309 -18.00 -13.25 3.00
N LEU A 310 -16.77 -13.30 3.55
CA LEU A 310 -16.25 -14.51 4.19
C LEU A 310 -17.02 -14.86 5.47
N LEU A 311 -17.55 -13.84 6.16
CA LEU A 311 -18.29 -14.00 7.42
C LEU A 311 -19.79 -14.33 7.21
N GLN A 312 -20.33 -14.15 6.00
CA GLN A 312 -21.73 -14.45 5.66
C GLN A 312 -21.95 -15.93 5.22
N LYS A 313 -20.90 -16.69 5.05
CA LYS A 313 -20.92 -18.09 4.58
C LYS A 313 -20.80 -19.06 5.73
#